data_780b061c2f340bb7fe2317ba8fc2a3a3
#
_entry.id   780b061c2f340bb7fe2317ba8fc2a3a3
#
_cell.length_a   1.000
_cell.length_b   1.000
_cell.length_c   1.000
_cell.angle_alpha   90.00
_cell.angle_beta   90.00
_cell.angle_gamma   90.00
#
_symmetry.space_group_name_H-M   'P 1'
#
loop_
_entity.id
_entity.type
_entity.pdbx_description
1 polymer ?
#
loop_
_entity_poly.entity_id
_entity_poly.type
_entity_poly.pdbx_seq_one_letter_code
_entity_poly.pdbx_strand_id
1 'polypeptide(L)'
;MPSAAFPVSVLQNGVKMTNEPPKGLKANIRNFIYQQSDDSLTQTTKPATYRKLLFGLAFFHAVVQERKRFGPLGWNRPYDFNDSDMEISLRQVMLYLDEYEQVPYRVLHVLATYINYGGRVTDDKDSRTIDVIMRDYFTPRIVDEDYRFTKSGVYYAPTVDDDAPHKGFLEYVEGLPLNAMPEVYGFHDNANITCELNETEQGLDVLLSLQPRTGGGGGRSRDDIVADRAKDMQQRLAPNFDIEAIGMKYPVLYEESMNTVLLQECIRYNKLLSAIKRDLANLLKALKGLIVMSKDLDDVGNALHMNKVPPAWEGKAYPSMKPMAAWTQDLIDRLKFLNDWVADGPPAVTWLSGFFFPQAFLTGTTQNYARKMGLPIDTLAFNFDYQMNRPVESFAKRPADGCYVRGMFLEGARIDEDAGLMADSIPKVLFTNVPVIHLNPVQFRKPTVQHVYMCPVYKILCRWGVLATTGHSSNFVMWVEMPTDCCDMGVGGAAALGVGAPGNTFGSTDAAKWVKAGVAAFLSLKF
;
A
#
# COMPACT_ATOMS: atom_id res chain seq x y z
N MET A 1 -2.03 -5.94 -22.08
CA MET A 1 -3.02 -4.84 -21.97
C MET A 1 -3.64 -4.59 -23.33
N PRO A 2 -4.94 -4.35 -23.43
CA PRO A 2 -5.55 -3.98 -24.70
C PRO A 2 -4.95 -2.64 -25.17
N SER A 3 -4.45 -2.61 -26.41
CA SER A 3 -3.87 -1.42 -27.03
C SER A 3 -4.66 -1.10 -28.30
N ALA A 4 -5.13 0.13 -28.43
CA ALA A 4 -5.82 0.61 -29.63
C ALA A 4 -4.88 0.66 -30.86
N ALA A 5 -3.57 0.67 -30.64
CA ALA A 5 -2.56 0.68 -31.69
C ALA A 5 -2.16 -0.73 -32.19
N PHE A 6 -2.67 -1.81 -31.56
CA PHE A 6 -2.31 -3.17 -31.96
C PHE A 6 -3.07 -3.60 -33.24
N PRO A 7 -2.37 -4.05 -34.30
CA PRO A 7 -3.01 -4.39 -35.58
C PRO A 7 -4.02 -5.52 -35.44
N VAL A 8 -5.26 -5.27 -35.87
CA VAL A 8 -6.35 -6.26 -35.82
C VAL A 8 -6.02 -7.51 -36.65
N SER A 9 -5.31 -7.36 -37.77
CA SER A 9 -4.86 -8.46 -38.61
C SER A 9 -3.97 -9.47 -37.88
N VAL A 10 -3.11 -9.02 -36.96
CA VAL A 10 -2.28 -9.90 -36.12
C VAL A 10 -3.14 -10.65 -35.12
N LEU A 11 -4.14 -9.97 -34.53
CA LEU A 11 -5.09 -10.61 -33.61
C LEU A 11 -5.96 -11.68 -34.28
N GLN A 12 -6.32 -11.49 -35.55
CA GLN A 12 -7.17 -12.44 -36.28
C GLN A 12 -6.41 -13.65 -36.78
N ASN A 13 -5.17 -13.45 -37.26
CA ASN A 13 -4.38 -14.49 -37.93
C ASN A 13 -3.30 -15.14 -37.05
N GLY A 14 -3.03 -14.57 -35.87
CA GLY A 14 -2.03 -15.08 -34.94
C GLY A 14 -2.58 -16.16 -34.00
N VAL A 15 -1.74 -17.12 -33.65
CA VAL A 15 -2.01 -18.04 -32.55
C VAL A 15 -1.74 -17.29 -31.24
N LYS A 16 -2.77 -17.21 -30.40
CA LYS A 16 -2.68 -16.54 -29.08
C LYS A 16 -2.18 -17.54 -28.05
N MET A 17 -1.01 -17.28 -27.50
CA MET A 17 -0.44 -18.08 -26.41
C MET A 17 -0.30 -17.22 -25.17
N THR A 18 -0.82 -17.69 -24.05
CA THR A 18 -0.58 -17.10 -22.74
C THR A 18 0.45 -17.97 -22.02
N ASN A 19 1.46 -17.32 -21.44
CA ASN A 19 2.47 -17.97 -20.60
C ASN A 19 2.41 -17.32 -19.21
N GLU A 20 1.36 -17.66 -18.45
CA GLU A 20 1.21 -17.23 -17.07
C GLU A 20 1.57 -18.39 -16.14
N PRO A 21 2.22 -18.11 -14.99
CA PRO A 21 2.47 -19.15 -13.99
C PRO A 21 1.14 -19.74 -13.52
N PRO A 22 1.13 -21.03 -13.11
CA PRO A 22 -0.06 -21.64 -12.54
C PRO A 22 -0.58 -20.86 -11.35
N LYS A 23 -1.90 -20.76 -11.18
CA LYS A 23 -2.50 -20.09 -10.02
C LYS A 23 -2.46 -21.01 -8.79
N GLY A 24 -2.00 -20.47 -7.69
CA GLY A 24 -1.97 -21.12 -6.38
C GLY A 24 -0.61 -21.71 -6.01
N LEU A 25 -0.31 -21.64 -4.72
CA LEU A 25 0.97 -22.08 -4.14
C LEU A 25 1.31 -23.52 -4.50
N LYS A 26 0.37 -24.44 -4.29
CA LYS A 26 0.53 -25.87 -4.59
C LYS A 26 0.89 -26.12 -6.05
N ALA A 27 0.19 -25.46 -6.98
CA ALA A 27 0.39 -25.63 -8.41
C ALA A 27 1.77 -25.10 -8.88
N ASN A 28 2.20 -23.95 -8.34
CA ASN A 28 3.51 -23.37 -8.65
C ASN A 28 4.65 -24.25 -8.14
N ILE A 29 4.60 -24.70 -6.89
CA ILE A 29 5.62 -25.59 -6.32
C ILE A 29 5.65 -26.91 -7.10
N ARG A 30 4.49 -27.52 -7.37
CA ARG A 30 4.39 -28.76 -8.15
C ARG A 30 5.03 -28.61 -9.53
N ASN A 31 4.70 -27.55 -10.25
CA ASN A 31 5.27 -27.28 -11.58
C ASN A 31 6.80 -27.20 -11.53
N PHE A 32 7.35 -26.53 -10.53
CA PHE A 32 8.79 -26.45 -10.33
C PHE A 32 9.41 -27.83 -10.04
N ILE A 33 8.82 -28.61 -9.13
CA ILE A 33 9.33 -29.94 -8.78
C ILE A 33 9.31 -30.87 -10.00
N TYR A 34 8.28 -30.85 -10.85
CA TYR A 34 8.22 -31.64 -12.08
C TYR A 34 9.38 -31.36 -13.06
N GLN A 35 9.98 -30.19 -13.00
CA GLN A 35 11.11 -29.82 -13.84
C GLN A 35 12.46 -30.33 -13.28
N GLN A 36 12.49 -30.82 -12.04
CA GLN A 36 13.68 -31.35 -11.42
C GLN A 36 13.82 -32.86 -11.68
N SER A 37 15.06 -33.32 -11.84
CA SER A 37 15.38 -34.75 -11.91
C SER A 37 16.05 -35.21 -10.61
N ASP A 38 15.97 -36.49 -10.30
CA ASP A 38 16.67 -37.07 -9.13
C ASP A 38 18.18 -36.82 -9.19
N ASP A 39 18.77 -36.90 -10.38
CA ASP A 39 20.17 -36.55 -10.59
C ASP A 39 20.50 -35.10 -10.22
N SER A 40 19.64 -34.14 -10.59
CA SER A 40 19.84 -32.74 -10.23
C SER A 40 19.75 -32.46 -8.73
N LEU A 41 19.00 -33.27 -8.00
CA LEU A 41 18.80 -33.18 -6.55
C LEU A 41 19.94 -33.80 -5.71
N THR A 42 20.86 -34.48 -6.38
CA THR A 42 21.98 -35.21 -5.72
C THR A 42 23.37 -34.73 -6.14
N GLN A 43 23.48 -33.79 -7.08
CA GLN A 43 24.74 -33.35 -7.70
C GLN A 43 25.72 -32.62 -6.77
N THR A 44 25.29 -32.17 -5.60
CA THR A 44 26.13 -31.37 -4.69
C THR A 44 26.86 -32.23 -3.66
N THR A 45 27.93 -31.69 -3.05
CA THR A 45 28.65 -32.31 -1.94
C THR A 45 27.81 -32.48 -0.67
N LYS A 46 26.70 -31.71 -0.56
CA LYS A 46 25.79 -31.70 0.60
C LYS A 46 24.32 -31.86 0.15
N PRO A 47 23.93 -33.01 -0.41
CA PRO A 47 22.63 -33.18 -1.06
C PRO A 47 21.43 -32.97 -0.12
N ALA A 48 21.51 -33.42 1.13
CA ALA A 48 20.43 -33.24 2.10
C ALA A 48 20.15 -31.75 2.39
N THR A 49 21.20 -30.95 2.60
CA THR A 49 21.06 -29.48 2.81
C THR A 49 20.60 -28.80 1.54
N TYR A 50 21.11 -29.20 0.38
CA TYR A 50 20.70 -28.65 -0.91
C TYR A 50 19.20 -28.84 -1.15
N ARG A 51 18.68 -30.04 -0.94
CA ARG A 51 17.24 -30.34 -1.11
C ARG A 51 16.35 -29.48 -0.22
N LYS A 52 16.76 -29.25 1.04
CA LYS A 52 16.05 -28.37 1.96
C LYS A 52 16.04 -26.91 1.47
N LEU A 53 17.19 -26.41 1.03
CA LEU A 53 17.32 -25.04 0.49
C LEU A 53 16.61 -24.87 -0.86
N LEU A 54 16.69 -25.86 -1.75
CA LEU A 54 15.98 -25.87 -3.02
C LEU A 54 14.47 -25.80 -2.78
N PHE A 55 13.94 -26.65 -1.90
CA PHE A 55 12.52 -26.64 -1.58
C PHE A 55 12.10 -25.32 -0.92
N GLY A 56 12.91 -24.80 0.00
CA GLY A 56 12.68 -23.49 0.62
C GLY A 56 12.63 -22.36 -0.42
N LEU A 57 13.56 -22.36 -1.40
CA LEU A 57 13.57 -21.35 -2.45
C LEU A 57 12.40 -21.50 -3.43
N ALA A 58 12.03 -22.72 -3.80
CA ALA A 58 10.84 -22.97 -4.61
C ALA A 58 9.56 -22.49 -3.91
N PHE A 59 9.48 -22.74 -2.61
CA PHE A 59 8.37 -22.28 -1.79
C PHE A 59 8.33 -20.74 -1.70
N PHE A 60 9.48 -20.11 -1.44
CA PHE A 60 9.62 -18.65 -1.47
C PHE A 60 9.18 -18.06 -2.82
N HIS A 61 9.63 -18.64 -3.93
CA HIS A 61 9.27 -18.18 -5.28
C HIS A 61 7.76 -18.22 -5.50
N ALA A 62 7.12 -19.33 -5.13
CA ALA A 62 5.66 -19.45 -5.21
C ALA A 62 4.93 -18.43 -4.30
N VAL A 63 5.45 -18.17 -3.10
CA VAL A 63 4.89 -17.17 -2.18
C VAL A 63 4.97 -15.76 -2.78
N VAL A 64 6.13 -15.35 -3.30
CA VAL A 64 6.29 -13.98 -3.84
C VAL A 64 5.45 -13.75 -5.11
N GLN A 65 5.24 -14.80 -5.93
CA GLN A 65 4.35 -14.74 -7.08
C GLN A 65 2.88 -14.61 -6.67
N GLU A 66 2.42 -15.45 -5.74
CA GLU A 66 1.02 -15.46 -5.28
C GLU A 66 0.63 -14.21 -4.47
N ARG A 67 1.58 -13.58 -3.78
CA ARG A 67 1.31 -12.31 -3.06
C ARG A 67 0.78 -11.21 -3.98
N LYS A 68 1.06 -11.26 -5.30
CA LYS A 68 0.52 -10.33 -6.30
C LYS A 68 -1.02 -10.32 -6.33
N ARG A 69 -1.69 -11.44 -6.03
CA ARG A 69 -3.16 -11.55 -6.00
C ARG A 69 -3.80 -10.66 -4.94
N PHE A 70 -3.08 -10.38 -3.86
CA PHE A 70 -3.57 -9.53 -2.77
C PHE A 70 -3.43 -8.02 -3.07
N GLY A 71 -3.03 -7.66 -4.30
CA GLY A 71 -2.86 -6.27 -4.72
C GLY A 71 -1.85 -5.51 -3.86
N PRO A 72 -2.18 -4.26 -3.45
CA PRO A 72 -1.27 -3.42 -2.66
C PRO A 72 -0.88 -4.01 -1.30
N LEU A 73 -1.71 -4.86 -0.70
CA LEU A 73 -1.39 -5.58 0.54
C LEU A 73 -0.22 -6.54 0.32
N GLY A 74 -0.16 -7.20 -0.85
CA GLY A 74 0.90 -8.12 -1.21
C GLY A 74 2.19 -7.44 -1.63
N TRP A 75 2.08 -6.48 -2.55
CA TRP A 75 3.17 -5.67 -3.10
C TRP A 75 2.68 -4.26 -3.40
N ASN A 76 3.43 -3.26 -3.02
CA ASN A 76 3.10 -1.87 -3.37
C ASN A 76 3.06 -1.67 -4.89
N ARG A 77 3.95 -2.35 -5.61
CA ARG A 77 3.97 -2.41 -7.08
C ARG A 77 3.79 -3.85 -7.57
N PRO A 78 3.08 -4.08 -8.66
CA PRO A 78 3.00 -5.43 -9.25
C PRO A 78 4.34 -5.78 -9.89
N TYR A 79 5.03 -6.79 -9.35
CA TYR A 79 6.26 -7.35 -9.91
C TYR A 79 5.95 -8.69 -10.60
N ASP A 80 6.71 -8.99 -11.65
CA ASP A 80 6.68 -10.28 -12.33
C ASP A 80 8.00 -11.02 -12.05
N PHE A 81 8.00 -11.82 -10.98
CA PHE A 81 9.12 -12.71 -10.65
C PHE A 81 9.10 -13.92 -11.57
N ASN A 82 10.23 -14.18 -12.23
CA ASN A 82 10.37 -15.21 -13.25
C ASN A 82 11.14 -16.42 -12.73
N ASP A 83 10.95 -17.56 -13.38
CA ASP A 83 11.68 -18.80 -13.08
C ASP A 83 13.20 -18.61 -13.19
N SER A 84 13.67 -17.72 -14.08
CA SER A 84 15.10 -17.40 -14.19
C SER A 84 15.70 -16.79 -12.91
N ASP A 85 14.93 -16.01 -12.14
CA ASP A 85 15.40 -15.46 -10.86
C ASP A 85 15.66 -16.58 -9.85
N MET A 86 14.81 -17.60 -9.87
CA MET A 86 14.93 -18.80 -9.05
C MET A 86 16.08 -19.70 -9.51
N GLU A 87 16.21 -19.96 -10.82
CA GLU A 87 17.28 -20.79 -11.38
C GLU A 87 18.68 -20.22 -11.06
N ILE A 88 18.86 -18.90 -11.24
CA ILE A 88 20.13 -18.24 -10.90
C ILE A 88 20.43 -18.41 -9.41
N SER A 89 19.43 -18.21 -8.56
CA SER A 89 19.60 -18.38 -7.11
C SER A 89 19.94 -19.82 -6.73
N LEU A 90 19.33 -20.82 -7.37
CA LEU A 90 19.65 -22.25 -7.17
C LEU A 90 21.08 -22.59 -7.59
N ARG A 91 21.53 -22.11 -8.76
CA ARG A 91 22.93 -22.31 -9.20
C ARG A 91 23.92 -21.70 -8.22
N GLN A 92 23.59 -20.53 -7.65
CA GLN A 92 24.42 -19.93 -6.60
C GLN A 92 24.42 -20.78 -5.32
N VAL A 93 23.25 -21.31 -4.89
CA VAL A 93 23.17 -22.22 -3.74
C VAL A 93 24.07 -23.45 -3.96
N MET A 94 24.00 -24.09 -5.14
CA MET A 94 24.88 -25.24 -5.47
C MET A 94 26.35 -24.86 -5.37
N LEU A 95 26.75 -23.77 -6.03
CA LEU A 95 28.15 -23.31 -6.04
C LEU A 95 28.66 -23.06 -4.62
N TYR A 96 27.91 -22.35 -3.79
CA TYR A 96 28.36 -22.05 -2.43
C TYR A 96 28.34 -23.25 -1.48
N LEU A 97 27.47 -24.24 -1.72
CA LEU A 97 27.48 -25.49 -0.96
C LEU A 97 28.72 -26.32 -1.26
N ASP A 98 29.20 -26.30 -2.51
CA ASP A 98 30.37 -27.05 -2.95
C ASP A 98 31.70 -26.34 -2.58
N GLU A 99 31.73 -25.02 -2.64
CA GLU A 99 32.93 -24.25 -2.35
C GLU A 99 33.22 -24.06 -0.85
N TYR A 100 32.18 -23.99 0.00
CA TYR A 100 32.34 -23.67 1.42
C TYR A 100 31.99 -24.83 2.31
N GLU A 101 32.83 -25.10 3.32
CA GLU A 101 32.57 -26.13 4.32
C GLU A 101 31.30 -25.81 5.13
N GLN A 102 31.15 -24.55 5.56
CA GLN A 102 29.97 -24.07 6.24
C GLN A 102 29.09 -23.27 5.26
N VAL A 103 27.78 -23.56 5.26
CA VAL A 103 26.82 -22.87 4.38
C VAL A 103 26.76 -21.38 4.71
N PRO A 104 27.10 -20.49 3.77
CA PRO A 104 27.08 -19.05 4.01
C PRO A 104 25.67 -18.48 3.84
N TYR A 105 24.73 -18.86 4.69
CA TYR A 105 23.30 -18.47 4.61
C TYR A 105 23.08 -16.99 4.39
N ARG A 106 23.90 -16.15 5.04
CA ARG A 106 23.81 -14.71 4.90
C ARG A 106 24.16 -14.22 3.50
N VAL A 107 25.18 -14.79 2.87
CA VAL A 107 25.57 -14.44 1.49
C VAL A 107 24.47 -14.88 0.53
N LEU A 108 23.96 -16.09 0.68
CA LEU A 108 22.86 -16.62 -0.12
C LEU A 108 21.60 -15.75 0.01
N HIS A 109 21.27 -15.34 1.23
CA HIS A 109 20.15 -14.43 1.50
C HIS A 109 20.34 -13.08 0.77
N VAL A 110 21.50 -12.45 0.90
CA VAL A 110 21.79 -11.15 0.26
C VAL A 110 21.73 -11.26 -1.28
N LEU A 111 22.34 -12.31 -1.85
CA LEU A 111 22.34 -12.53 -3.30
C LEU A 111 20.92 -12.74 -3.84
N ALA A 112 20.13 -13.60 -3.21
CA ALA A 112 18.76 -13.83 -3.64
C ALA A 112 17.90 -12.58 -3.47
N THR A 113 17.93 -11.95 -2.29
CA THR A 113 17.03 -10.85 -1.91
C THR A 113 17.31 -9.56 -2.66
N TYR A 114 18.58 -9.13 -2.73
CA TYR A 114 18.91 -7.80 -3.25
C TYR A 114 19.40 -7.81 -4.69
N ILE A 115 19.91 -8.94 -5.18
CA ILE A 115 20.48 -9.01 -6.53
C ILE A 115 19.53 -9.74 -7.48
N ASN A 116 19.17 -11.00 -7.20
CA ASN A 116 18.40 -11.80 -8.14
C ASN A 116 16.93 -11.35 -8.19
N TYR A 117 16.20 -11.48 -7.09
CA TYR A 117 14.81 -11.01 -7.00
C TYR A 117 14.74 -9.49 -6.82
N GLY A 118 15.63 -8.93 -6.00
CA GLY A 118 15.66 -7.50 -5.67
C GLY A 118 15.98 -6.60 -6.84
N GLY A 119 16.67 -7.10 -7.86
CA GLY A 119 16.90 -6.35 -9.11
C GLY A 119 15.62 -5.93 -9.83
N ARG A 120 14.50 -6.60 -9.57
CA ARG A 120 13.16 -6.23 -10.08
C ARG A 120 12.40 -5.29 -9.16
N VAL A 121 12.75 -5.26 -7.87
CA VAL A 121 12.02 -4.50 -6.84
C VAL A 121 12.49 -3.06 -6.84
N THR A 122 11.60 -2.15 -7.22
CA THR A 122 11.89 -0.72 -7.39
C THR A 122 11.38 0.14 -6.24
N ASP A 123 10.52 -0.39 -5.36
CA ASP A 123 10.00 0.31 -4.19
C ASP A 123 10.76 -0.13 -2.93
N ASP A 124 11.19 0.84 -2.12
CA ASP A 124 12.01 0.60 -0.90
C ASP A 124 11.24 -0.21 0.17
N LYS A 125 9.91 -0.06 0.25
CA LYS A 125 9.08 -0.79 1.19
C LYS A 125 8.91 -2.25 0.74
N ASP A 126 8.79 -2.48 -0.57
CA ASP A 126 8.74 -3.83 -1.14
C ASP A 126 10.11 -4.53 -1.00
N SER A 127 11.22 -3.78 -1.12
CA SER A 127 12.56 -4.30 -0.84
C SER A 127 12.69 -4.77 0.61
N ARG A 128 12.15 -4.01 1.57
CA ARG A 128 12.04 -4.45 2.97
C ARG A 128 11.19 -5.71 3.12
N THR A 129 10.08 -5.78 2.39
CA THR A 129 9.16 -6.92 2.47
C THR A 129 9.79 -8.20 1.96
N ILE A 130 10.46 -8.18 0.80
CA ILE A 130 11.12 -9.36 0.23
C ILE A 130 12.28 -9.84 1.11
N ASP A 131 13.04 -8.93 1.72
CA ASP A 131 14.10 -9.23 2.67
C ASP A 131 13.56 -10.03 3.87
N VAL A 132 12.49 -9.54 4.47
CA VAL A 132 11.88 -10.19 5.63
C VAL A 132 11.26 -11.55 5.29
N ILE A 133 10.63 -11.70 4.11
CA ILE A 133 10.07 -12.99 3.68
C ILE A 133 11.20 -14.01 3.45
N MET A 134 12.29 -13.63 2.80
CA MET A 134 13.40 -14.54 2.50
C MET A 134 14.07 -15.12 3.75
N ARG A 135 14.07 -14.39 4.87
CA ARG A 135 14.66 -14.85 6.14
C ARG A 135 14.09 -16.17 6.66
N ASP A 136 12.85 -16.51 6.29
CA ASP A 136 12.22 -17.77 6.69
C ASP A 136 12.76 -18.96 5.89
N TYR A 137 13.33 -18.72 4.71
CA TYR A 137 13.74 -19.77 3.77
C TYR A 137 15.25 -19.96 3.69
N PHE A 138 16.04 -18.88 3.85
CA PHE A 138 17.50 -18.96 3.91
C PHE A 138 17.98 -18.75 5.35
N THR A 139 17.76 -19.75 6.17
CA THR A 139 18.13 -19.81 7.58
C THR A 139 18.82 -21.14 7.91
N PRO A 140 19.80 -21.17 8.84
CA PRO A 140 20.37 -22.43 9.32
C PRO A 140 19.32 -23.42 9.84
N ARG A 141 18.21 -22.93 10.35
CA ARG A 141 17.12 -23.74 10.90
C ARG A 141 16.35 -24.56 9.85
N ILE A 142 16.49 -24.26 8.56
CA ILE A 142 15.76 -24.96 7.49
C ILE A 142 16.11 -26.44 7.41
N VAL A 143 17.29 -26.82 7.90
CA VAL A 143 17.73 -28.23 7.95
C VAL A 143 17.15 -29.01 9.13
N ASP A 144 16.63 -28.30 10.14
CA ASP A 144 16.03 -28.91 11.33
C ASP A 144 14.68 -29.55 10.95
N GLU A 145 14.42 -30.75 11.46
CA GLU A 145 13.19 -31.48 11.12
C GLU A 145 11.93 -30.87 11.73
N ASP A 146 12.06 -30.14 12.83
CA ASP A 146 10.97 -29.46 13.52
C ASP A 146 10.70 -28.06 12.97
N TYR A 147 11.54 -27.53 12.08
CA TYR A 147 11.36 -26.20 11.51
C TYR A 147 10.14 -26.12 10.60
N ARG A 148 9.28 -25.15 10.86
CA ARG A 148 8.05 -24.88 10.08
C ARG A 148 8.06 -23.43 9.58
N PHE A 149 7.59 -23.22 8.34
CA PHE A 149 7.48 -21.89 7.75
C PHE A 149 6.34 -21.08 8.35
N THR A 150 5.32 -21.76 8.90
CA THR A 150 4.13 -21.14 9.49
C THR A 150 3.77 -21.75 10.83
N LYS A 151 2.93 -21.02 11.60
CA LYS A 151 2.49 -21.47 12.92
C LYS A 151 1.57 -22.69 12.88
N SER A 152 0.81 -22.89 11.78
CA SER A 152 -0.05 -24.05 11.59
C SER A 152 0.73 -25.37 11.50
N GLY A 153 2.02 -25.31 11.19
CA GLY A 153 2.86 -26.49 11.00
C GLY A 153 2.64 -27.23 9.68
N VAL A 154 1.71 -26.78 8.83
CA VAL A 154 1.39 -27.42 7.54
C VAL A 154 2.52 -27.26 6.53
N TYR A 155 3.22 -26.10 6.56
CA TYR A 155 4.20 -25.73 5.56
C TYR A 155 5.62 -25.84 6.10
N TYR A 156 6.44 -26.72 5.48
CA TYR A 156 7.84 -26.96 5.86
C TYR A 156 8.63 -27.54 4.69
N ALA A 157 9.95 -27.59 4.79
CA ALA A 157 10.80 -28.30 3.84
C ALA A 157 10.86 -29.78 4.24
N PRO A 158 10.25 -30.72 3.47
CA PRO A 158 10.22 -32.12 3.86
C PRO A 158 11.61 -32.74 3.78
N THR A 159 11.88 -33.74 4.64
CA THR A 159 13.00 -34.65 4.50
C THR A 159 12.55 -35.75 3.55
N VAL A 160 13.32 -36.00 2.50
CA VAL A 160 12.99 -36.97 1.45
C VAL A 160 14.11 -38.03 1.37
N ASP A 161 13.72 -39.23 0.94
CA ASP A 161 14.66 -40.34 0.77
C ASP A 161 15.71 -40.03 -0.30
N ASP A 162 16.96 -40.49 -0.08
CA ASP A 162 18.04 -40.25 -1.01
C ASP A 162 17.87 -40.98 -2.34
N ASP A 163 17.17 -42.12 -2.35
CA ASP A 163 16.96 -42.95 -3.54
C ASP A 163 15.88 -42.40 -4.50
N ALA A 164 14.89 -41.63 -4.00
CA ALA A 164 13.80 -41.09 -4.80
C ALA A 164 13.33 -39.73 -4.27
N PRO A 165 14.22 -38.72 -4.22
CA PRO A 165 13.89 -37.43 -3.61
C PRO A 165 12.75 -36.68 -4.35
N HIS A 166 12.69 -36.81 -5.67
CA HIS A 166 11.64 -36.20 -6.51
C HIS A 166 10.24 -36.71 -6.11
N LYS A 167 10.09 -38.02 -5.91
CA LYS A 167 8.81 -38.62 -5.49
C LYS A 167 8.40 -38.13 -4.10
N GLY A 168 9.32 -38.07 -3.15
CA GLY A 168 9.05 -37.60 -1.79
C GLY A 168 8.55 -36.14 -1.78
N PHE A 169 9.13 -35.27 -2.60
CA PHE A 169 8.64 -33.89 -2.76
C PHE A 169 7.23 -33.83 -3.35
N LEU A 170 6.94 -34.64 -4.37
CA LEU A 170 5.62 -34.67 -4.98
C LEU A 170 4.55 -35.16 -4.00
N GLU A 171 4.83 -36.20 -3.22
CA GLU A 171 3.90 -36.72 -2.21
C GLU A 171 3.56 -35.64 -1.17
N TYR A 172 4.56 -34.90 -0.69
CA TYR A 172 4.33 -33.77 0.23
C TYR A 172 3.49 -32.67 -0.42
N VAL A 173 3.84 -32.26 -1.64
CA VAL A 173 3.12 -31.18 -2.36
C VAL A 173 1.68 -31.57 -2.65
N GLU A 174 1.41 -32.84 -2.99
CA GLU A 174 0.02 -33.32 -3.19
C GLU A 174 -0.79 -33.32 -1.88
N GLY A 175 -0.15 -33.44 -0.73
CA GLY A 175 -0.76 -33.27 0.58
C GLY A 175 -1.10 -31.83 0.95
N LEU A 176 -0.56 -30.81 0.28
CA LEU A 176 -0.84 -29.40 0.56
C LEU A 176 -2.29 -29.04 0.21
N PRO A 177 -2.92 -28.11 0.95
CA PRO A 177 -4.25 -27.62 0.65
C PRO A 177 -4.30 -26.95 -0.73
N LEU A 178 -5.42 -27.08 -1.44
CA LEU A 178 -5.63 -26.48 -2.76
C LEU A 178 -5.60 -24.94 -2.66
N ASN A 179 -6.29 -24.41 -1.64
CA ASN A 179 -6.26 -22.99 -1.32
C ASN A 179 -5.31 -22.78 -0.14
N ALA A 180 -4.22 -22.07 -0.39
CA ALA A 180 -3.26 -21.77 0.65
C ALA A 180 -3.84 -20.80 1.69
N MET A 181 -3.52 -21.04 2.97
CA MET A 181 -3.95 -20.15 4.05
C MET A 181 -3.17 -18.82 4.00
N PRO A 182 -3.80 -17.68 4.34
CA PRO A 182 -3.13 -16.37 4.31
C PRO A 182 -1.85 -16.28 5.14
N GLU A 183 -1.75 -17.07 6.21
CA GLU A 183 -0.55 -17.12 7.06
C GLU A 183 0.75 -17.48 6.29
N VAL A 184 0.63 -18.29 5.21
CA VAL A 184 1.80 -18.67 4.40
C VAL A 184 2.42 -17.46 3.69
N TYR A 185 1.58 -16.47 3.42
CA TYR A 185 2.01 -15.19 2.84
C TYR A 185 2.38 -14.16 3.92
N GLY A 186 2.25 -14.51 5.20
CA GLY A 186 2.45 -13.62 6.33
C GLY A 186 1.25 -12.72 6.66
N PHE A 187 0.08 -12.97 6.06
CA PHE A 187 -1.13 -12.17 6.24
C PHE A 187 -2.04 -12.71 7.34
N HIS A 188 -2.86 -11.81 7.89
CA HIS A 188 -4.03 -12.17 8.67
C HIS A 188 -5.14 -12.72 7.76
N ASP A 189 -6.06 -13.51 8.30
CA ASP A 189 -7.17 -14.13 7.54
C ASP A 189 -8.04 -13.12 6.79
N ASN A 190 -8.14 -11.89 7.27
CA ASN A 190 -8.84 -10.80 6.59
C ASN A 190 -8.30 -10.51 5.17
N ALA A 191 -7.07 -10.89 4.86
CA ALA A 191 -6.49 -10.70 3.53
C ALA A 191 -7.27 -11.45 2.44
N ASN A 192 -7.85 -12.61 2.74
CA ASN A 192 -8.73 -13.31 1.80
C ASN A 192 -9.95 -12.48 1.44
N ILE A 193 -10.56 -11.80 2.41
CA ILE A 193 -11.73 -10.92 2.16
C ILE A 193 -11.33 -9.79 1.20
N THR A 194 -10.17 -9.17 1.42
CA THR A 194 -9.66 -8.12 0.52
C THR A 194 -9.42 -8.66 -0.89
N CYS A 195 -8.84 -9.86 -1.01
CA CYS A 195 -8.59 -10.52 -2.30
C CYS A 195 -9.91 -10.81 -3.03
N GLU A 196 -10.87 -11.44 -2.37
CA GLU A 196 -12.18 -11.79 -2.93
C GLU A 196 -12.99 -10.56 -3.34
N LEU A 197 -12.96 -9.49 -2.55
CA LEU A 197 -13.60 -8.22 -2.90
C LEU A 197 -13.00 -7.62 -4.16
N ASN A 198 -11.67 -7.59 -4.27
CA ASN A 198 -10.99 -7.06 -5.45
C ASN A 198 -11.28 -7.90 -6.71
N GLU A 199 -11.24 -9.24 -6.60
CA GLU A 199 -11.57 -10.15 -7.71
C GLU A 199 -13.04 -9.98 -8.15
N THR A 200 -13.97 -9.84 -7.20
CA THR A 200 -15.40 -9.61 -7.48
C THR A 200 -15.63 -8.27 -8.18
N GLU A 201 -15.00 -7.19 -7.70
CA GLU A 201 -15.12 -5.87 -8.33
C GLU A 201 -14.57 -5.88 -9.77
N GLN A 202 -13.41 -6.49 -9.99
CA GLN A 202 -12.84 -6.64 -11.33
C GLN A 202 -13.78 -7.43 -12.25
N GLY A 203 -14.37 -8.51 -11.75
CA GLY A 203 -15.36 -9.29 -12.49
C GLY A 203 -16.62 -8.48 -12.84
N LEU A 204 -17.14 -7.71 -11.90
CA LEU A 204 -18.28 -6.82 -12.13
C LEU A 204 -17.96 -5.69 -13.13
N ASP A 205 -16.79 -5.07 -13.05
CA ASP A 205 -16.36 -4.05 -14.02
C ASP A 205 -16.26 -4.62 -15.44
N VAL A 206 -15.75 -5.85 -15.59
CA VAL A 206 -15.74 -6.54 -16.89
C VAL A 206 -17.15 -6.79 -17.40
N LEU A 207 -18.06 -7.32 -16.57
CA LEU A 207 -19.46 -7.55 -16.93
C LEU A 207 -20.16 -6.26 -17.35
N LEU A 208 -19.97 -5.18 -16.59
CA LEU A 208 -20.54 -3.86 -16.92
C LEU A 208 -19.98 -3.30 -18.25
N SER A 209 -18.71 -3.55 -18.54
CA SER A 209 -18.08 -3.12 -19.79
C SER A 209 -18.62 -3.84 -21.04
N LEU A 210 -19.11 -5.07 -20.86
CA LEU A 210 -19.66 -5.91 -21.94
C LEU A 210 -21.14 -5.65 -22.20
N GLN A 211 -21.85 -4.96 -21.31
CA GLN A 211 -23.26 -4.67 -21.51
C GLN A 211 -23.48 -3.68 -22.67
N PRO A 212 -24.47 -3.93 -23.55
CA PRO A 212 -24.81 -2.99 -24.61
C PRO A 212 -25.26 -1.66 -24.00
N ARG A 213 -24.76 -0.56 -24.53
CA ARG A 213 -25.10 0.81 -24.10
C ARG A 213 -26.53 1.22 -24.44
N THR A 214 -27.32 0.38 -25.09
CA THR A 214 -28.72 0.60 -25.47
C THR A 214 -29.61 0.13 -24.36
N GLY A 215 -30.14 1.08 -23.58
CA GLY A 215 -31.12 0.83 -22.52
C GLY A 215 -32.46 0.42 -23.13
N GLY A 216 -32.81 -0.84 -23.02
CA GLY A 216 -34.17 -1.35 -23.20
C GLY A 216 -34.77 -1.67 -21.85
N GLY A 217 -35.57 -0.78 -21.31
CA GLY A 217 -36.32 -1.06 -20.08
C GLY A 217 -37.05 0.19 -19.63
N GLY A 218 -38.34 0.10 -19.32
CA GLY A 218 -39.29 1.16 -18.95
C GLY A 218 -38.97 1.93 -17.65
N GLY A 219 -37.72 2.44 -17.54
CA GLY A 219 -37.24 3.27 -16.46
C GLY A 219 -37.06 4.72 -16.88
N ARG A 220 -36.70 5.59 -15.92
CA ARG A 220 -36.30 6.99 -16.18
C ARG A 220 -35.20 7.05 -17.25
N SER A 221 -35.27 8.04 -18.12
CA SER A 221 -34.21 8.30 -19.11
C SER A 221 -32.84 8.46 -18.42
N ARG A 222 -31.77 8.00 -19.08
CA ARG A 222 -30.38 8.25 -18.64
C ARG A 222 -30.17 9.73 -18.38
N ASP A 223 -30.66 10.59 -19.28
CA ASP A 223 -30.48 12.03 -19.21
C ASP A 223 -31.21 12.65 -18.00
N ASP A 224 -32.39 12.13 -17.63
CA ASP A 224 -33.10 12.56 -16.43
C ASP A 224 -32.33 12.19 -15.16
N ILE A 225 -31.78 10.98 -15.09
CA ILE A 225 -30.96 10.51 -13.95
C ILE A 225 -29.71 11.38 -13.80
N VAL A 226 -29.03 11.66 -14.91
CA VAL A 226 -27.82 12.50 -14.93
C VAL A 226 -28.16 13.94 -14.54
N ALA A 227 -29.27 14.47 -15.05
CA ALA A 227 -29.72 15.82 -14.71
C ALA A 227 -30.06 15.96 -13.22
N ASP A 228 -30.73 14.98 -12.64
CA ASP A 228 -31.09 15.00 -11.21
C ASP A 228 -29.83 14.92 -10.32
N ARG A 229 -28.88 14.02 -10.65
CA ARG A 229 -27.60 13.92 -9.93
C ARG A 229 -26.77 15.20 -10.06
N ALA A 230 -26.72 15.78 -11.24
CA ALA A 230 -26.01 17.03 -11.48
C ALA A 230 -26.60 18.20 -10.69
N LYS A 231 -27.94 18.30 -10.59
CA LYS A 231 -28.63 19.31 -9.78
C LYS A 231 -28.40 19.12 -8.28
N ASP A 232 -28.54 17.87 -7.79
CA ASP A 232 -28.29 17.54 -6.37
C ASP A 232 -26.87 17.93 -5.98
N MET A 233 -25.88 17.52 -6.77
CA MET A 233 -24.50 17.89 -6.51
C MET A 233 -24.27 19.40 -6.53
N GLN A 234 -24.85 20.12 -7.50
CA GLN A 234 -24.73 21.58 -7.60
C GLN A 234 -25.32 22.31 -6.38
N GLN A 235 -26.42 21.80 -5.82
CA GLN A 235 -27.07 22.38 -4.63
C GLN A 235 -26.26 22.11 -3.35
N ARG A 236 -25.59 20.98 -3.25
CA ARG A 236 -24.84 20.60 -2.06
C ARG A 236 -23.44 21.22 -1.97
N LEU A 237 -22.87 21.62 -3.10
CA LEU A 237 -21.53 22.21 -3.14
C LEU A 237 -21.51 23.63 -2.55
N ALA A 238 -20.61 23.86 -1.60
CA ALA A 238 -20.37 25.17 -1.00
C ALA A 238 -19.90 26.21 -2.05
N PRO A 239 -20.05 27.51 -1.77
CA PRO A 239 -19.44 28.57 -2.58
C PRO A 239 -17.90 28.41 -2.58
N ASN A 240 -17.24 29.08 -3.52
CA ASN A 240 -15.80 29.15 -3.54
C ASN A 240 -15.29 29.99 -2.35
N PHE A 241 -14.11 29.68 -1.87
CA PHE A 241 -13.43 30.47 -0.84
C PHE A 241 -13.07 31.85 -1.38
N ASP A 242 -13.30 32.89 -0.59
CA ASP A 242 -12.81 34.23 -0.86
C ASP A 242 -11.33 34.32 -0.45
N ILE A 243 -10.46 34.19 -1.44
CA ILE A 243 -9.02 34.16 -1.21
C ILE A 243 -8.47 35.48 -0.71
N GLU A 244 -9.08 36.63 -1.11
CA GLU A 244 -8.65 37.96 -0.68
C GLU A 244 -9.02 38.17 0.79
N ALA A 245 -10.23 37.86 1.19
CA ALA A 245 -10.68 37.97 2.58
C ALA A 245 -9.87 37.00 3.50
N ILE A 246 -9.60 35.77 3.04
CA ILE A 246 -8.77 34.82 3.79
C ILE A 246 -7.32 35.34 3.92
N GLY A 247 -6.75 35.90 2.84
CA GLY A 247 -5.41 36.48 2.86
C GLY A 247 -5.26 37.68 3.80
N MET A 248 -6.33 38.48 3.95
CA MET A 248 -6.38 39.57 4.93
C MET A 248 -6.45 39.06 6.37
N LYS A 249 -7.26 38.01 6.63
CA LYS A 249 -7.43 37.42 7.96
C LYS A 249 -6.20 36.56 8.38
N TYR A 250 -5.60 35.84 7.43
CA TYR A 250 -4.45 34.96 7.62
C TYR A 250 -3.32 35.39 6.67
N PRO A 251 -2.64 36.50 6.93
CA PRO A 251 -1.58 37.00 6.05
C PRO A 251 -0.41 36.00 6.01
N VAL A 252 0.23 35.94 4.84
CA VAL A 252 1.44 35.13 4.66
C VAL A 252 2.58 35.79 5.45
N LEU A 253 2.94 35.20 6.57
CA LEU A 253 4.00 35.66 7.44
C LEU A 253 5.13 34.62 7.48
N TYR A 254 6.36 35.10 7.66
CA TYR A 254 7.50 34.19 7.79
C TYR A 254 7.40 33.30 9.03
N GLU A 255 6.89 33.85 10.13
CA GLU A 255 6.78 33.15 11.43
C GLU A 255 5.63 32.14 11.48
N GLU A 256 4.64 32.24 10.56
CA GLU A 256 3.43 31.40 10.59
C GLU A 256 3.18 30.70 9.26
N SER A 257 3.81 29.54 9.08
CA SER A 257 3.66 28.70 7.87
C SER A 257 2.24 28.18 7.66
N MET A 258 1.42 28.06 8.73
CA MET A 258 0.06 27.52 8.61
C MET A 258 -0.86 28.44 7.79
N ASN A 259 -0.64 29.76 7.83
CA ASN A 259 -1.38 30.69 6.99
C ASN A 259 -1.15 30.43 5.50
N THR A 260 0.09 30.17 5.13
CA THR A 260 0.47 29.78 3.76
C THR A 260 -0.17 28.47 3.34
N VAL A 261 -0.15 27.47 4.23
CA VAL A 261 -0.76 26.15 3.97
C VAL A 261 -2.27 26.31 3.74
N LEU A 262 -2.97 27.01 4.64
CA LEU A 262 -4.41 27.25 4.53
C LEU A 262 -4.75 27.94 3.20
N LEU A 263 -4.05 29.01 2.85
CA LEU A 263 -4.30 29.77 1.62
C LEU A 263 -4.09 28.91 0.37
N GLN A 264 -3.00 28.14 0.32
CA GLN A 264 -2.71 27.24 -0.78
C GLN A 264 -3.76 26.12 -0.92
N GLU A 265 -4.23 25.56 0.18
CA GLU A 265 -5.29 24.56 0.17
C GLU A 265 -6.61 25.16 -0.37
N CYS A 266 -7.02 26.31 0.12
CA CYS A 266 -8.22 27.01 -0.38
C CYS A 266 -8.13 27.31 -1.89
N ILE A 267 -6.96 27.73 -2.40
CA ILE A 267 -6.74 27.95 -3.84
C ILE A 267 -6.91 26.66 -4.63
N ARG A 268 -6.38 25.53 -4.14
CA ARG A 268 -6.52 24.22 -4.82
C ARG A 268 -7.97 23.77 -4.86
N TYR A 269 -8.69 23.88 -3.73
CA TYR A 269 -10.13 23.55 -3.68
C TYR A 269 -10.95 24.46 -4.58
N ASN A 270 -10.64 25.75 -4.68
CA ASN A 270 -11.32 26.66 -5.60
C ASN A 270 -11.14 26.27 -7.07
N LYS A 271 -9.94 25.81 -7.46
CA LYS A 271 -9.69 25.29 -8.83
C LYS A 271 -10.58 24.07 -9.12
N LEU A 272 -10.69 23.15 -8.17
CA LEU A 272 -11.55 21.98 -8.30
C LEU A 272 -13.04 22.38 -8.35
N LEU A 273 -13.52 23.18 -7.39
CA LEU A 273 -14.91 23.63 -7.32
C LEU A 273 -15.33 24.38 -8.58
N SER A 274 -14.47 25.27 -9.10
CA SER A 274 -14.75 26.02 -10.33
C SER A 274 -14.88 25.11 -11.54
N ALA A 275 -14.05 24.06 -11.63
CA ALA A 275 -14.17 23.06 -12.69
C ALA A 275 -15.49 22.29 -12.58
N ILE A 276 -15.81 21.76 -11.40
CA ILE A 276 -17.04 20.99 -11.17
C ILE A 276 -18.28 21.85 -11.48
N LYS A 277 -18.37 23.05 -10.92
CA LYS A 277 -19.53 23.94 -11.11
C LYS A 277 -19.73 24.31 -12.58
N ARG A 278 -18.64 24.63 -13.29
CA ARG A 278 -18.68 24.92 -14.73
C ARG A 278 -19.18 23.73 -15.53
N ASP A 279 -18.62 22.54 -15.28
CA ASP A 279 -18.92 21.34 -16.05
C ASP A 279 -20.36 20.86 -15.76
N LEU A 280 -20.84 20.92 -14.51
CA LEU A 280 -22.23 20.64 -14.17
C LEU A 280 -23.22 21.63 -14.81
N ALA A 281 -22.91 22.94 -14.78
CA ALA A 281 -23.75 23.94 -15.40
C ALA A 281 -23.84 23.77 -16.93
N ASN A 282 -22.73 23.47 -17.58
CA ASN A 282 -22.69 23.21 -19.01
C ASN A 282 -23.39 21.88 -19.37
N LEU A 283 -23.20 20.82 -18.58
CA LEU A 283 -23.89 19.55 -18.77
C LEU A 283 -25.42 19.73 -18.71
N LEU A 284 -25.94 20.47 -17.71
CA LEU A 284 -27.37 20.76 -17.59
C LEU A 284 -27.92 21.59 -18.75
N LYS A 285 -27.12 22.51 -19.32
CA LYS A 285 -27.48 23.23 -20.54
C LYS A 285 -27.49 22.33 -21.77
N ALA A 286 -26.50 21.44 -21.90
CA ALA A 286 -26.39 20.49 -23.02
C ALA A 286 -27.56 19.49 -23.03
N LEU A 287 -27.92 18.93 -21.85
CA LEU A 287 -29.08 18.05 -21.69
C LEU A 287 -30.43 18.73 -22.05
N LYS A 288 -30.51 20.07 -21.91
CA LYS A 288 -31.66 20.85 -22.36
C LYS A 288 -31.57 21.29 -23.84
N GLY A 289 -30.52 20.87 -24.56
CA GLY A 289 -30.32 21.28 -25.96
C GLY A 289 -29.89 22.74 -26.17
N LEU A 290 -29.48 23.46 -25.11
CA LEU A 290 -29.10 24.85 -25.21
C LEU A 290 -27.67 25.06 -25.71
N ILE A 291 -26.82 24.06 -25.57
CA ILE A 291 -25.45 24.03 -26.09
C ILE A 291 -25.17 22.65 -26.69
N VAL A 292 -24.18 22.57 -27.56
CA VAL A 292 -23.75 21.31 -28.17
C VAL A 292 -23.09 20.41 -27.11
N MET A 293 -23.47 19.11 -27.06
CA MET A 293 -22.83 18.12 -26.22
C MET A 293 -21.43 17.85 -26.75
N SER A 294 -20.41 18.30 -26.04
CA SER A 294 -19.02 17.95 -26.34
C SER A 294 -18.68 16.56 -25.79
N LYS A 295 -17.59 15.94 -26.29
CA LYS A 295 -17.10 14.68 -25.77
C LYS A 295 -16.83 14.75 -24.26
N ASP A 296 -16.18 15.80 -23.79
CA ASP A 296 -15.86 15.98 -22.37
C ASP A 296 -17.13 16.05 -21.49
N LEU A 297 -18.19 16.71 -21.97
CA LEU A 297 -19.47 16.77 -21.28
C LEU A 297 -20.21 15.44 -21.30
N ASP A 298 -20.12 14.67 -22.39
CA ASP A 298 -20.68 13.32 -22.45
C ASP A 298 -19.93 12.37 -21.51
N ASP A 299 -18.60 12.48 -21.44
CA ASP A 299 -17.77 11.71 -20.49
C ASP A 299 -18.15 12.05 -19.04
N VAL A 300 -18.39 13.33 -18.70
CA VAL A 300 -18.91 13.73 -17.38
C VAL A 300 -20.31 13.13 -17.14
N GLY A 301 -21.22 13.20 -18.13
CA GLY A 301 -22.55 12.61 -18.02
C GLY A 301 -22.51 11.09 -17.81
N ASN A 302 -21.65 10.38 -18.56
CA ASN A 302 -21.42 8.94 -18.40
C ASN A 302 -20.89 8.60 -17.02
N ALA A 303 -19.89 9.35 -16.53
CA ALA A 303 -19.31 9.15 -15.21
C ALA A 303 -20.35 9.34 -14.10
N LEU A 304 -21.16 10.40 -14.17
CA LEU A 304 -22.29 10.64 -13.25
C LEU A 304 -23.30 9.49 -13.29
N HIS A 305 -23.64 9.00 -14.49
CA HIS A 305 -24.55 7.87 -14.64
C HIS A 305 -24.00 6.60 -13.99
N MET A 306 -22.70 6.32 -14.14
CA MET A 306 -22.03 5.14 -13.61
C MET A 306 -21.58 5.28 -12.14
N ASN A 307 -21.90 6.38 -11.47
CA ASN A 307 -21.42 6.70 -10.11
C ASN A 307 -19.88 6.71 -9.99
N LYS A 308 -19.18 7.11 -11.06
CA LYS A 308 -17.71 7.26 -11.10
C LYS A 308 -17.34 8.74 -11.13
N VAL A 309 -16.19 9.10 -10.57
CA VAL A 309 -15.68 10.48 -10.66
C VAL A 309 -15.18 10.72 -12.10
N PRO A 310 -15.56 11.85 -12.74
CA PRO A 310 -15.08 12.15 -14.08
C PRO A 310 -13.55 12.32 -14.11
N PRO A 311 -12.83 11.77 -15.11
CA PRO A 311 -11.38 11.89 -15.22
C PRO A 311 -10.88 13.35 -15.24
N ALA A 312 -11.67 14.27 -15.83
CA ALA A 312 -11.37 15.69 -15.85
C ALA A 312 -11.35 16.34 -14.44
N TRP A 313 -12.08 15.77 -13.49
CA TRP A 313 -12.09 16.20 -12.09
C TRP A 313 -11.00 15.49 -11.28
N GLU A 314 -10.78 14.20 -11.51
CA GLU A 314 -9.70 13.43 -10.86
C GLU A 314 -8.33 14.11 -11.07
N GLY A 315 -8.04 14.59 -12.28
CA GLY A 315 -6.79 15.28 -12.58
C GLY A 315 -6.60 16.62 -11.83
N LYS A 316 -7.67 17.16 -11.25
CA LYS A 316 -7.66 18.42 -10.46
C LYS A 316 -7.98 18.21 -8.99
N ALA A 317 -8.37 17.00 -8.62
CA ALA A 317 -8.77 16.64 -7.26
C ALA A 317 -7.60 16.08 -6.45
N TYR A 318 -7.83 15.92 -5.16
CA TYR A 318 -7.00 15.10 -4.30
C TYR A 318 -7.15 13.60 -4.68
N PRO A 319 -6.12 12.77 -4.47
CA PRO A 319 -6.22 11.34 -4.74
C PRO A 319 -7.37 10.70 -3.95
N SER A 320 -8.23 9.96 -4.63
CA SER A 320 -9.35 9.25 -4.01
C SER A 320 -9.72 8.01 -4.82
N MET A 321 -10.17 6.96 -4.14
CA MET A 321 -10.72 5.74 -4.75
C MET A 321 -12.22 5.61 -4.48
N LYS A 322 -12.85 6.64 -3.90
CA LYS A 322 -14.27 6.64 -3.54
C LYS A 322 -15.15 6.75 -4.79
N PRO A 323 -16.29 6.03 -4.84
CA PRO A 323 -17.31 6.27 -5.87
C PRO A 323 -17.89 7.67 -5.73
N MET A 324 -18.52 8.20 -6.79
CA MET A 324 -18.98 9.59 -6.90
C MET A 324 -19.77 10.09 -5.68
N ALA A 325 -20.72 9.32 -5.18
CA ALA A 325 -21.56 9.74 -4.06
C ALA A 325 -20.74 9.94 -2.77
N ALA A 326 -19.87 8.96 -2.44
CA ALA A 326 -18.98 9.03 -1.28
C ALA A 326 -17.90 10.11 -1.47
N TRP A 327 -17.38 10.26 -2.70
CA TRP A 327 -16.42 11.30 -3.04
C TRP A 327 -17.02 12.72 -2.88
N THR A 328 -18.27 12.91 -3.30
CA THR A 328 -18.96 14.19 -3.12
C THR A 328 -19.14 14.52 -1.64
N GLN A 329 -19.50 13.55 -0.82
CA GLN A 329 -19.62 13.76 0.63
C GLN A 329 -18.25 14.09 1.25
N ASP A 330 -17.21 13.34 0.89
CA ASP A 330 -15.84 13.58 1.35
C ASP A 330 -15.35 14.99 0.95
N LEU A 331 -15.68 15.44 -0.27
CA LEU A 331 -15.39 16.83 -0.70
C LEU A 331 -16.09 17.86 0.18
N ILE A 332 -17.38 17.65 0.47
CA ILE A 332 -18.16 18.56 1.34
C ILE A 332 -17.55 18.62 2.75
N ASP A 333 -17.17 17.48 3.30
CA ASP A 333 -16.57 17.39 4.65
C ASP A 333 -15.21 18.12 4.70
N ARG A 334 -14.40 18.01 3.64
CA ARG A 334 -13.12 18.75 3.51
C ARG A 334 -13.33 20.25 3.38
N LEU A 335 -14.31 20.67 2.59
CA LEU A 335 -14.66 22.09 2.46
C LEU A 335 -15.17 22.65 3.78
N LYS A 336 -15.98 21.89 4.52
CA LYS A 336 -16.41 22.25 5.86
C LYS A 336 -15.23 22.41 6.81
N PHE A 337 -14.32 21.44 6.85
CA PHE A 337 -13.11 21.50 7.68
C PHE A 337 -12.30 22.77 7.44
N LEU A 338 -12.10 23.18 6.17
CA LEU A 338 -11.37 24.40 5.85
C LEU A 338 -12.19 25.67 6.17
N ASN A 339 -13.51 25.65 5.95
CA ASN A 339 -14.37 26.77 6.34
C ASN A 339 -14.39 26.99 7.84
N ASP A 340 -14.46 25.91 8.64
CA ASP A 340 -14.38 25.97 10.10
C ASP A 340 -13.03 26.57 10.54
N TRP A 341 -11.92 26.15 9.88
CA TRP A 341 -10.61 26.76 10.14
C TRP A 341 -10.57 28.25 9.79
N VAL A 342 -11.13 28.64 8.65
CA VAL A 342 -11.19 30.06 8.26
C VAL A 342 -12.04 30.87 9.24
N ALA A 343 -13.15 30.33 9.74
CA ALA A 343 -14.05 30.99 10.66
C ALA A 343 -13.49 31.10 12.08
N ASP A 344 -13.10 29.97 12.65
CA ASP A 344 -12.83 29.80 14.10
C ASP A 344 -11.33 29.70 14.42
N GLY A 345 -10.48 29.62 13.41
CA GLY A 345 -9.05 29.42 13.55
C GLY A 345 -8.63 27.95 13.45
N PRO A 346 -7.32 27.68 13.57
CA PRO A 346 -6.81 26.31 13.42
C PRO A 346 -7.40 25.37 14.47
N PRO A 347 -7.87 24.18 14.08
CA PRO A 347 -8.53 23.23 14.97
C PRO A 347 -7.59 22.70 16.06
N ALA A 348 -8.14 22.28 17.20
CA ALA A 348 -7.36 21.65 18.28
C ALA A 348 -6.73 20.32 17.80
N VAL A 349 -7.50 19.52 17.08
CA VAL A 349 -7.05 18.26 16.43
C VAL A 349 -7.24 18.40 14.93
N THR A 350 -6.17 18.33 14.19
CA THR A 350 -6.17 18.51 12.74
C THR A 350 -6.54 17.21 12.02
N TRP A 351 -7.50 17.30 11.11
CA TRP A 351 -7.87 16.20 10.24
C TRP A 351 -6.89 16.10 9.06
N LEU A 352 -5.89 15.24 9.16
CA LEU A 352 -4.81 15.14 8.17
C LEU A 352 -5.31 14.75 6.78
N SER A 353 -6.36 13.94 6.71
CA SER A 353 -7.00 13.55 5.45
C SER A 353 -7.68 14.71 4.72
N GLY A 354 -8.05 15.78 5.42
CA GLY A 354 -8.75 16.95 4.87
C GLY A 354 -7.92 17.79 3.90
N PHE A 355 -6.60 17.62 3.89
CA PHE A 355 -5.71 18.38 3.01
C PHE A 355 -5.57 17.73 1.62
N PHE A 356 -5.42 18.56 0.62
CA PHE A 356 -4.94 18.16 -0.69
C PHE A 356 -3.49 17.65 -0.65
N PHE A 357 -2.66 18.39 0.11
CA PHE A 357 -1.24 18.11 0.25
C PHE A 357 -0.82 18.08 1.72
N PRO A 358 -1.09 16.97 2.42
CA PRO A 358 -0.81 16.84 3.84
C PRO A 358 0.66 17.03 4.21
N GLN A 359 1.60 16.75 3.29
CA GLN A 359 3.03 16.98 3.52
C GLN A 359 3.35 18.46 3.77
N ALA A 360 2.64 19.39 3.10
CA ALA A 360 2.83 20.83 3.34
C ALA A 360 2.46 21.22 4.78
N PHE A 361 1.37 20.64 5.32
CA PHE A 361 0.97 20.83 6.71
C PHE A 361 2.03 20.32 7.68
N LEU A 362 2.54 19.10 7.46
CA LEU A 362 3.59 18.51 8.29
C LEU A 362 4.87 19.34 8.25
N THR A 363 5.32 19.75 7.06
CA THR A 363 6.48 20.63 6.89
C THR A 363 6.25 21.98 7.55
N GLY A 364 5.06 22.56 7.43
CA GLY A 364 4.71 23.83 8.09
C GLY A 364 4.77 23.75 9.62
N THR A 365 4.37 22.59 10.19
CA THR A 365 4.47 22.35 11.63
C THR A 365 5.92 22.33 12.09
N THR A 366 6.81 21.63 11.37
CA THR A 366 8.25 21.63 11.67
C THR A 366 8.90 23.00 11.45
N GLN A 367 8.49 23.74 10.41
CA GLN A 367 8.99 25.10 10.15
C GLN A 367 8.64 26.08 11.27
N ASN A 368 7.40 26.07 11.76
CA ASN A 368 6.98 26.93 12.87
C ASN A 368 7.80 26.64 14.13
N TYR A 369 8.02 25.36 14.44
CA TYR A 369 8.85 24.97 15.56
C TYR A 369 10.33 25.36 15.36
N ALA A 370 10.89 25.13 14.17
CA ALA A 370 12.26 25.50 13.80
C ALA A 370 12.52 26.99 14.05
N ARG A 371 11.59 27.86 13.62
CA ARG A 371 11.69 29.31 13.77
C ARG A 371 11.53 29.74 15.23
N LYS A 372 10.55 29.15 15.93
CA LYS A 372 10.32 29.40 17.37
C LYS A 372 11.57 29.12 18.21
N MET A 373 12.28 28.04 17.88
CA MET A 373 13.45 27.57 18.62
C MET A 373 14.79 28.03 18.03
N GLY A 374 14.78 28.68 16.88
CA GLY A 374 16.01 29.10 16.18
C GLY A 374 16.86 27.92 15.69
N LEU A 375 16.21 26.80 15.28
CA LEU A 375 16.89 25.55 14.90
C LEU A 375 16.83 25.32 13.38
N PRO A 376 17.85 24.66 12.77
CA PRO A 376 17.77 24.21 11.39
C PRO A 376 16.69 23.12 11.24
N ILE A 377 15.84 23.24 10.22
CA ILE A 377 14.72 22.31 9.99
C ILE A 377 15.21 20.88 9.73
N ASP A 378 16.37 20.71 9.09
CA ASP A 378 16.95 19.40 8.75
C ASP A 378 17.37 18.59 9.98
N THR A 379 17.48 19.24 11.15
CA THR A 379 17.81 18.58 12.42
C THR A 379 16.58 18.13 13.19
N LEU A 380 15.38 18.46 12.67
CA LEU A 380 14.12 18.19 13.34
C LEU A 380 13.46 16.91 12.83
N ALA A 381 12.89 16.15 13.74
CA ALA A 381 12.03 15.01 13.46
C ALA A 381 10.83 14.99 14.41
N PHE A 382 9.78 14.23 14.07
CA PHE A 382 8.63 14.07 14.96
C PHE A 382 8.85 12.95 15.96
N ASN A 383 8.50 13.20 17.22
CA ASN A 383 8.09 12.17 18.15
C ASN A 383 6.60 11.89 17.98
N PHE A 384 6.21 10.62 18.15
CA PHE A 384 4.84 10.15 17.99
C PHE A 384 4.29 9.74 19.35
N ASP A 385 3.36 10.56 19.87
CA ASP A 385 2.72 10.31 21.17
C ASP A 385 1.23 10.02 20.95
N TYR A 386 0.85 8.77 21.16
CA TYR A 386 -0.50 8.27 20.90
C TYR A 386 -1.42 8.62 22.07
N GLN A 387 -2.52 9.30 21.79
CA GLN A 387 -3.53 9.69 22.79
C GLN A 387 -4.58 8.59 22.92
N MET A 388 -4.20 7.50 23.62
CA MET A 388 -5.05 6.32 23.79
C MET A 388 -6.32 6.65 24.60
N ASN A 389 -7.43 6.00 24.25
CA ASN A 389 -8.73 6.11 24.94
C ASN A 389 -9.22 7.57 25.10
N ARG A 390 -8.79 8.47 24.22
CA ARG A 390 -9.14 9.88 24.31
C ARG A 390 -9.92 10.34 23.06
N PRO A 391 -11.24 10.64 23.20
CA PRO A 391 -12.06 11.09 22.09
C PRO A 391 -11.63 12.48 21.59
N VAL A 392 -11.82 12.72 20.29
CA VAL A 392 -11.40 13.96 19.60
C VAL A 392 -12.01 15.20 20.27
N GLU A 393 -13.23 15.11 20.74
CA GLU A 393 -14.00 16.20 21.34
C GLU A 393 -13.41 16.65 22.71
N SER A 394 -12.61 15.81 23.35
CA SER A 394 -11.96 16.13 24.63
C SER A 394 -10.77 17.10 24.49
N PHE A 395 -10.31 17.36 23.27
CA PHE A 395 -9.19 18.26 23.03
C PHE A 395 -9.66 19.72 22.92
N ALA A 396 -9.63 20.44 24.03
CA ALA A 396 -10.06 21.84 24.05
C ALA A 396 -9.08 22.82 23.38
N LYS A 397 -7.77 22.49 23.34
CA LYS A 397 -6.72 23.37 22.84
C LYS A 397 -5.66 22.58 22.06
N ARG A 398 -4.98 23.28 21.15
CA ARG A 398 -3.80 22.77 20.47
C ARG A 398 -2.65 22.56 21.47
N PRO A 399 -1.69 21.67 21.17
CA PRO A 399 -0.50 21.49 22.00
C PRO A 399 0.38 22.75 21.91
N ALA A 400 1.26 22.93 22.88
CA ALA A 400 2.21 24.07 22.92
C ALA A 400 3.20 24.01 21.75
N ASP A 401 3.61 22.81 21.37
CA ASP A 401 4.50 22.51 20.26
C ASP A 401 3.96 21.35 19.43
N GLY A 402 4.18 21.38 18.12
CA GLY A 402 3.66 20.37 17.22
C GLY A 402 2.16 20.49 16.96
N CYS A 403 1.53 19.34 16.70
CA CYS A 403 0.10 19.28 16.39
C CYS A 403 -0.51 17.93 16.77
N TYR A 404 -1.79 17.93 17.13
CA TYR A 404 -2.60 16.71 17.19
C TYR A 404 -3.15 16.41 15.78
N VAL A 405 -3.02 15.16 15.33
CA VAL A 405 -3.53 14.71 14.03
C VAL A 405 -4.46 13.51 14.20
N ARG A 406 -5.48 13.45 13.33
CA ARG A 406 -6.43 12.35 13.23
C ARG A 406 -6.75 12.02 11.77
N GLY A 407 -7.49 10.93 11.55
CA GLY A 407 -7.98 10.56 10.21
C GLY A 407 -7.04 9.60 9.49
N MET A 408 -6.35 8.76 10.24
CA MET A 408 -5.59 7.64 9.70
C MET A 408 -6.30 6.32 9.99
N PHE A 409 -6.24 5.41 9.02
CA PHE A 409 -6.81 4.07 9.09
C PHE A 409 -5.70 3.05 8.89
N LEU A 410 -5.65 2.03 9.74
CA LEU A 410 -4.64 0.98 9.69
C LEU A 410 -5.21 -0.28 9.02
N GLU A 411 -4.46 -0.85 8.06
CA GLU A 411 -4.73 -2.12 7.41
C GLU A 411 -3.74 -3.18 7.88
N GLY A 412 -4.20 -4.40 8.08
CA GLY A 412 -3.36 -5.55 8.44
C GLY A 412 -3.02 -5.67 9.93
N ALA A 413 -3.37 -4.66 10.74
CA ALA A 413 -3.19 -4.63 12.19
C ALA A 413 -4.20 -3.68 12.83
N ARG A 414 -4.25 -3.65 14.17
CA ARG A 414 -4.93 -2.62 14.97
C ARG A 414 -3.99 -2.06 16.04
N ILE A 415 -4.33 -0.92 16.58
CA ILE A 415 -3.74 -0.43 17.83
C ILE A 415 -4.70 -0.84 18.96
N ASP A 416 -4.20 -1.57 19.93
CA ASP A 416 -4.90 -1.88 21.15
C ASP A 416 -4.73 -0.69 22.10
N GLU A 417 -5.82 0.07 22.29
CA GLU A 417 -5.75 1.30 23.06
C GLU A 417 -5.53 1.06 24.55
N ASP A 418 -5.91 -0.11 25.07
CA ASP A 418 -5.71 -0.48 26.49
C ASP A 418 -4.25 -0.90 26.75
N ALA A 419 -3.66 -1.66 25.82
CA ALA A 419 -2.27 -2.08 25.89
C ALA A 419 -1.29 -0.98 25.41
N GLY A 420 -1.76 -0.05 24.58
CA GLY A 420 -0.93 0.97 23.94
C GLY A 420 0.00 0.42 22.85
N LEU A 421 -0.30 -0.76 22.28
CA LEU A 421 0.57 -1.50 21.39
C LEU A 421 -0.19 -1.95 20.12
N MET A 422 0.57 -2.25 19.06
CA MET A 422 0.02 -2.91 17.90
C MET A 422 -0.43 -4.34 18.23
N ALA A 423 -1.58 -4.73 17.71
CA ALA A 423 -2.16 -6.07 17.84
C ALA A 423 -2.68 -6.58 16.50
N ASP A 424 -2.94 -7.89 16.41
CA ASP A 424 -3.52 -8.49 15.23
C ASP A 424 -4.89 -7.89 14.90
N SER A 425 -5.24 -7.84 13.61
CA SER A 425 -6.54 -7.34 13.15
C SER A 425 -7.69 -8.09 13.79
N ILE A 426 -8.81 -7.39 14.00
CA ILE A 426 -10.05 -8.03 14.41
C ILE A 426 -10.60 -8.82 13.22
N PRO A 427 -11.04 -10.08 13.41
CA PRO A 427 -11.63 -10.85 12.33
C PRO A 427 -12.77 -10.09 11.63
N LYS A 428 -12.75 -10.07 10.28
CA LYS A 428 -13.72 -9.39 9.41
C LYS A 428 -13.68 -7.85 9.46
N VAL A 429 -12.75 -7.24 10.19
CA VAL A 429 -12.52 -5.78 10.20
C VAL A 429 -11.25 -5.50 9.39
N LEU A 430 -11.42 -4.94 8.19
CA LEU A 430 -10.32 -4.68 7.25
C LEU A 430 -9.47 -3.48 7.66
N PHE A 431 -10.12 -2.44 8.20
CA PHE A 431 -9.49 -1.18 8.59
C PHE A 431 -9.91 -0.79 9.99
N THR A 432 -8.95 -0.31 10.78
CA THR A 432 -9.18 0.21 12.12
C THR A 432 -8.70 1.66 12.19
N ASN A 433 -9.38 2.47 13.00
CA ASN A 433 -8.95 3.84 13.23
C ASN A 433 -7.63 3.86 14.03
N VAL A 434 -6.74 4.77 13.66
CA VAL A 434 -5.57 5.10 14.48
C VAL A 434 -5.99 6.18 15.49
N PRO A 435 -5.65 6.02 16.78
CA PRO A 435 -5.89 7.06 17.78
C PRO A 435 -5.30 8.41 17.38
N VAL A 436 -5.73 9.49 18.04
CA VAL A 436 -5.12 10.81 17.82
C VAL A 436 -3.63 10.72 18.16
N ILE A 437 -2.78 11.22 17.27
CA ILE A 437 -1.33 11.26 17.47
C ILE A 437 -0.91 12.71 17.71
N HIS A 438 -0.15 12.95 18.78
CA HIS A 438 0.61 14.17 18.93
C HIS A 438 1.94 14.04 18.16
N LEU A 439 2.07 14.82 17.11
CA LEU A 439 3.31 14.98 16.36
C LEU A 439 4.11 16.11 17.01
N ASN A 440 5.07 15.74 17.83
CA ASN A 440 5.89 16.70 18.56
C ASN A 440 7.27 16.83 17.91
N PRO A 441 7.62 18.00 17.31
CA PRO A 441 8.95 18.21 16.73
C PRO A 441 10.04 18.21 17.81
N VAL A 442 11.12 17.49 17.56
CA VAL A 442 12.29 17.43 18.44
C VAL A 442 13.57 17.48 17.63
N GLN A 443 14.63 18.06 18.25
CA GLN A 443 15.94 18.15 17.62
C GLN A 443 16.77 16.87 17.82
N PHE A 444 17.51 16.46 16.79
CA PHE A 444 18.44 15.33 16.83
C PHE A 444 17.83 14.03 17.37
N ARG A 445 16.58 13.78 17.02
CA ARG A 445 15.93 12.55 17.41
C ARG A 445 16.68 11.35 16.88
N LYS A 446 17.10 10.46 17.78
CA LYS A 446 17.57 9.12 17.38
C LYS A 446 16.33 8.26 17.11
N PRO A 447 16.24 7.61 15.94
CA PRO A 447 15.16 6.66 15.68
C PRO A 447 15.12 5.60 16.78
N THR A 448 13.94 5.33 17.29
CA THR A 448 13.72 4.22 18.21
C THR A 448 13.78 2.93 17.40
N VAL A 449 14.71 2.03 17.72
CA VAL A 449 14.95 0.81 16.95
C VAL A 449 14.29 -0.41 17.58
N GLN A 450 13.98 -0.36 18.87
CA GLN A 450 13.37 -1.46 19.62
C GLN A 450 11.91 -1.15 19.91
N HIS A 451 11.07 -2.18 19.86
CA HIS A 451 9.64 -2.10 20.18
C HIS A 451 8.83 -1.09 19.35
N VAL A 452 9.27 -0.83 18.13
CA VAL A 452 8.51 0.01 17.19
C VAL A 452 8.45 -0.63 15.80
N TYR A 453 7.33 -0.40 15.14
CA TYR A 453 7.13 -0.67 13.72
C TYR A 453 7.12 0.64 12.94
N MET A 454 7.98 0.77 11.95
CA MET A 454 7.95 1.89 11.00
C MET A 454 6.83 1.68 10.00
N CYS A 455 5.68 2.29 10.28
CA CYS A 455 4.48 2.17 9.46
C CYS A 455 4.48 3.23 8.36
N PRO A 456 4.38 2.84 7.07
CA PRO A 456 4.20 3.80 5.99
C PRO A 456 2.77 4.34 5.99
N VAL A 457 2.62 5.66 5.82
CA VAL A 457 1.33 6.32 5.68
C VAL A 457 1.13 6.74 4.23
N TYR A 458 0.00 6.35 3.63
CA TYR A 458 -0.37 6.68 2.26
C TYR A 458 -1.65 7.51 2.20
N LYS A 459 -1.84 8.28 1.13
CA LYS A 459 -3.06 9.06 0.92
C LYS A 459 -4.27 8.17 0.65
N ILE A 460 -4.08 7.12 -0.16
CA ILE A 460 -5.11 6.17 -0.60
C ILE A 460 -4.60 4.74 -0.56
N LEU A 461 -5.50 3.77 -0.67
CA LEU A 461 -5.20 2.33 -0.63
C LEU A 461 -4.25 1.87 -1.75
N CYS A 462 -4.25 2.56 -2.90
CA CYS A 462 -3.24 2.36 -3.94
C CYS A 462 -1.92 2.95 -3.47
N ARG A 463 -1.01 2.09 -2.98
CA ARG A 463 0.25 2.50 -2.35
C ARG A 463 1.27 3.06 -3.34
N TRP A 464 1.17 2.69 -4.62
CA TRP A 464 2.03 3.19 -5.67
C TRP A 464 1.45 4.46 -6.33
N GLY A 465 2.30 5.21 -7.00
CA GLY A 465 1.93 6.42 -7.73
C GLY A 465 3.12 6.94 -8.53
N VAL A 466 2.94 8.06 -9.21
CA VAL A 466 4.03 8.75 -9.88
C VAL A 466 5.12 9.07 -8.85
N LEU A 467 6.39 8.86 -9.22
CA LEU A 467 7.51 9.23 -8.36
C LEU A 467 7.56 10.74 -8.18
N ALA A 468 7.57 11.18 -6.94
CA ALA A 468 7.83 12.58 -6.59
C ALA A 468 9.34 12.88 -6.69
N THR A 469 9.70 14.15 -6.65
CA THR A 469 11.10 14.59 -6.64
C THR A 469 11.92 14.05 -5.47
N THR A 470 11.23 13.60 -4.41
CA THR A 470 11.85 12.96 -3.23
C THR A 470 12.19 11.48 -3.43
N GLY A 471 11.91 10.91 -4.62
CA GLY A 471 12.14 9.48 -4.91
C GLY A 471 11.08 8.52 -4.37
N HIS A 472 10.10 9.01 -3.61
CA HIS A 472 8.97 8.22 -3.12
C HIS A 472 7.73 8.37 -4.01
N SER A 473 6.78 7.44 -3.87
CA SER A 473 5.47 7.55 -4.50
C SER A 473 4.78 8.85 -4.08
N SER A 474 4.10 9.53 -5.00
CA SER A 474 3.27 10.72 -4.71
C SER A 474 2.14 10.44 -3.71
N ASN A 475 1.78 9.18 -3.51
CA ASN A 475 0.81 8.75 -2.50
C ASN A 475 1.42 8.57 -1.10
N PHE A 476 2.74 8.41 -1.00
CA PHE A 476 3.42 8.32 0.30
C PHE A 476 3.40 9.67 1.02
N VAL A 477 3.07 9.67 2.30
CA VAL A 477 2.98 10.88 3.13
C VAL A 477 4.16 10.96 4.08
N MET A 478 4.31 10.00 4.97
CA MET A 478 5.34 9.95 6.00
C MET A 478 5.50 8.55 6.57
N TRP A 479 6.53 8.35 7.35
CA TRP A 479 6.67 7.22 8.27
C TRP A 479 6.12 7.60 9.65
N VAL A 480 5.42 6.67 10.29
CA VAL A 480 4.96 6.80 11.68
C VAL A 480 5.49 5.62 12.48
N GLU A 481 6.09 5.90 13.62
CA GLU A 481 6.53 4.85 14.55
C GLU A 481 5.35 4.37 15.38
N MET A 482 5.03 3.08 15.26
CA MET A 482 3.96 2.45 16.02
C MET A 482 4.54 1.53 17.09
N PRO A 483 4.12 1.66 18.36
CA PRO A 483 4.64 0.82 19.43
C PRO A 483 4.19 -0.63 19.26
N THR A 484 5.09 -1.58 19.48
CA THR A 484 4.83 -3.02 19.37
C THR A 484 5.64 -3.82 20.40
N ASP A 485 5.12 -4.95 20.81
CA ASP A 485 5.83 -5.94 21.63
C ASP A 485 6.63 -6.95 20.79
N CYS A 486 6.38 -6.99 19.47
CA CYS A 486 7.08 -7.87 18.56
C CYS A 486 8.53 -7.41 18.38
N CYS A 487 9.42 -7.98 19.17
CA CYS A 487 10.85 -7.95 18.88
C CYS A 487 11.17 -9.17 18.01
N ASP A 488 11.70 -8.95 16.82
CA ASP A 488 12.37 -10.03 16.10
C ASP A 488 13.62 -10.41 16.89
N MET A 489 13.51 -11.46 17.67
CA MET A 489 14.66 -12.20 18.17
C MET A 489 15.26 -12.98 16.98
N GLY A 490 15.67 -12.24 15.91
CA GLY A 490 16.46 -12.80 14.84
C GLY A 490 17.75 -13.34 15.45
N VAL A 491 17.94 -14.65 15.35
CA VAL A 491 19.16 -15.34 15.75
C VAL A 491 20.33 -14.70 14.98
N GLY A 492 21.18 -13.97 15.69
CA GLY A 492 22.38 -13.33 15.17
C GLY A 492 22.14 -11.86 14.84
N GLY A 493 22.25 -11.02 15.85
CA GLY A 493 22.06 -9.59 15.76
C GLY A 493 22.77 -8.96 14.58
N ALA A 494 22.04 -8.27 13.75
CA ALA A 494 22.57 -7.37 12.72
C ALA A 494 23.33 -6.16 13.31
N ALA A 495 23.54 -6.10 14.61
CA ALA A 495 24.49 -5.19 15.24
C ALA A 495 25.96 -5.43 14.79
N ALA A 496 26.24 -6.54 14.12
CA ALA A 496 27.57 -6.87 13.56
C ALA A 496 27.76 -6.43 12.10
N LEU A 497 26.76 -5.83 11.45
CA LEU A 497 26.83 -5.41 10.06
C LEU A 497 27.08 -3.90 9.93
N GLY A 498 28.31 -3.48 10.11
CA GLY A 498 28.82 -2.15 9.78
C GLY A 498 28.82 -1.79 8.28
N VAL A 499 27.85 -2.28 7.51
CA VAL A 499 27.70 -1.89 6.10
C VAL A 499 26.24 -1.47 5.90
N GLY A 500 25.95 -0.23 6.32
CA GLY A 500 24.78 0.48 5.86
C GLY A 500 24.98 0.86 4.39
N ALA A 501 24.14 0.36 3.48
CA ALA A 501 23.99 1.02 2.19
C ALA A 501 23.54 2.48 2.46
N PRO A 502 24.08 3.48 1.75
CA PRO A 502 23.70 4.86 1.96
C PRO A 502 22.21 5.04 1.67
N GLY A 503 21.43 5.30 2.73
CA GLY A 503 19.99 5.52 2.67
C GLY A 503 19.12 4.48 3.37
N ASN A 504 19.62 3.33 3.78
CA ASN A 504 18.84 2.29 4.46
C ASN A 504 19.25 2.15 5.94
N THR A 505 18.74 3.09 6.76
CA THR A 505 18.90 3.06 8.23
C THR A 505 17.88 2.14 8.92
N PHE A 506 17.21 1.26 8.19
CA PHE A 506 16.30 0.27 8.78
C PHE A 506 17.12 -0.90 9.32
N GLY A 507 17.55 -0.76 10.56
CA GLY A 507 18.20 -1.84 11.28
C GLY A 507 17.27 -3.05 11.42
N SER A 508 17.85 -4.22 11.58
CA SER A 508 17.25 -5.55 11.63
C SER A 508 16.31 -5.84 12.81
N THR A 509 15.87 -4.84 13.52
CA THR A 509 14.93 -4.93 14.64
C THR A 509 13.50 -4.54 14.22
N ASP A 510 13.26 -4.40 12.92
CA ASP A 510 11.93 -4.19 12.38
C ASP A 510 11.02 -5.34 12.82
N ALA A 511 9.82 -5.00 13.23
CA ALA A 511 8.79 -5.97 13.55
C ALA A 511 8.38 -6.73 12.26
N ALA A 512 9.17 -7.75 11.90
CA ALA A 512 9.06 -8.52 10.65
C ALA A 512 7.64 -9.07 10.43
N LYS A 513 6.94 -9.40 11.52
CA LYS A 513 5.53 -9.79 11.51
C LYS A 513 4.69 -8.76 10.75
N TRP A 514 4.83 -7.47 11.09
CA TRP A 514 4.02 -6.40 10.52
C TRP A 514 4.43 -6.05 9.08
N VAL A 515 5.72 -6.19 8.77
CA VAL A 515 6.23 -6.05 7.40
C VAL A 515 5.64 -7.14 6.50
N LYS A 516 5.68 -8.41 6.93
CA LYS A 516 5.09 -9.54 6.20
C LYS A 516 3.59 -9.37 6.04
N ALA A 517 2.90 -8.91 7.09
CA ALA A 517 1.47 -8.65 7.06
C ALA A 517 1.08 -7.48 6.14
N GLY A 518 2.05 -6.74 5.60
CA GLY A 518 1.82 -5.62 4.71
C GLY A 518 1.13 -4.44 5.41
N VAL A 519 1.35 -4.28 6.72
CA VAL A 519 0.69 -3.23 7.51
C VAL A 519 1.05 -1.85 6.99
N ALA A 520 0.03 -1.03 6.74
CA ALA A 520 0.17 0.36 6.34
C ALA A 520 -0.99 1.19 6.85
N ALA A 521 -0.77 2.50 6.98
CA ALA A 521 -1.80 3.46 7.34
C ALA A 521 -2.24 4.27 6.11
N PHE A 522 -3.52 4.64 6.09
CA PHE A 522 -4.14 5.36 4.98
C PHE A 522 -4.91 6.58 5.47
N LEU A 523 -4.89 7.66 4.69
CA LEU A 523 -5.66 8.86 4.98
C LEU A 523 -7.09 8.78 4.40
N SER A 524 -7.32 7.98 3.37
CA SER A 524 -8.63 7.82 2.74
C SER A 524 -8.87 6.38 2.36
N LEU A 525 -10.05 5.89 2.67
CA LEU A 525 -10.54 4.58 2.29
C LEU A 525 -11.38 4.66 1.01
N LYS A 526 -11.73 3.50 0.46
CA LYS A 526 -12.53 3.39 -0.76
C LYS A 526 -14.03 3.65 -0.52
N PHE A 527 -14.49 3.43 0.71
CA PHE A 527 -15.90 3.55 1.09
C PHE A 527 -16.11 4.64 2.14
#